data_78abda0c07e35f63d86bd73b49c2663f
#
_entry.id   78abda0c07e35f63d86bd73b49c2663f
#
_cell.length_a   1.000
_cell.length_b   1.000
_cell.length_c   1.000
_cell.angle_alpha   90.00
_cell.angle_beta   90.00
_cell.angle_gamma   90.00
#
_symmetry.space_group_name_H-M   'P 1'
#
loop_
_entity.id
_entity.type
_entity.pdbx_description
1 polymer ?
#
loop_
_entity_poly.entity_id
_entity_poly.type
_entity_poly.pdbx_seq_one_letter_code
_entity_poly.pdbx_strand_id
1 'polypeptide(L)'
;MVVKTIENLRLILKNELIYSSKSNKQTVLFLTGGTSIQKLYKSEKWLKIFNSFNKICFADERMVLESNSESNLGNFLRITKINPKKVVKILDKSGNLYEGYSKNITHFLKSKVYNCYAISGFGLDGHFWSLFTQIDMIKNDIVLRTKSTNHSHERITLGVKAYELLDANYFFASKEKLAKYNSDPKEPVKSYMNKIFTL
;
A
#
# COMPACT_ATOMS: atom_id res chain seq x y z
N MET A 1 16.66 -7.03 10.97
CA MET A 1 15.43 -7.29 10.19
C MET A 1 14.78 -8.55 10.72
N VAL A 2 13.50 -8.52 11.12
CA VAL A 2 12.76 -9.70 11.60
C VAL A 2 11.84 -10.18 10.49
N VAL A 3 12.11 -11.38 9.97
CA VAL A 3 11.26 -12.04 8.98
C VAL A 3 10.17 -12.83 9.69
N LYS A 4 8.91 -12.63 9.33
CA LYS A 4 7.74 -13.31 9.89
C LYS A 4 6.88 -13.90 8.76
N THR A 5 6.03 -14.86 9.09
CA THR A 5 5.14 -15.48 8.11
C THR A 5 3.94 -14.61 7.78
N ILE A 6 3.29 -14.90 6.64
CA ILE A 6 2.03 -14.27 6.23
C ILE A 6 0.90 -14.48 7.26
N GLU A 7 0.90 -15.62 7.95
CA GLU A 7 -0.07 -15.91 9.01
C GLU A 7 0.15 -15.00 10.23
N ASN A 8 1.40 -14.68 10.56
CA ASN A 8 1.70 -13.70 11.60
C ASN A 8 1.16 -12.31 11.22
N LEU A 9 1.34 -11.87 9.96
CA LEU A 9 0.78 -10.60 9.50
C LEU A 9 -0.74 -10.58 9.62
N ARG A 10 -1.40 -11.67 9.21
CA ARG A 10 -2.86 -11.79 9.31
C ARG A 10 -3.36 -11.70 10.76
N LEU A 11 -2.65 -12.35 11.70
CA LEU A 11 -2.98 -12.29 13.12
C LEU A 11 -2.78 -10.88 13.69
N ILE A 12 -1.68 -10.22 13.34
CA ILE A 12 -1.41 -8.83 13.73
C ILE A 12 -2.54 -7.92 13.26
N LEU A 13 -2.92 -7.97 11.99
CA LEU A 13 -3.99 -7.12 11.46
C LEU A 13 -5.34 -7.40 12.12
N LYS A 14 -5.65 -8.64 12.47
CA LYS A 14 -6.85 -8.96 13.26
C LYS A 14 -6.83 -8.28 14.62
N ASN A 15 -5.71 -8.31 15.32
CA ASN A 15 -5.56 -7.67 16.62
C ASN A 15 -5.68 -6.15 16.50
N GLU A 16 -5.10 -5.55 15.46
CA GLU A 16 -5.23 -4.11 15.18
C GLU A 16 -6.69 -3.71 14.90
N LEU A 17 -7.43 -4.52 14.15
CA LEU A 17 -8.86 -4.30 13.91
C LEU A 17 -9.68 -4.36 15.20
N ILE A 18 -9.40 -5.35 16.08
CA ILE A 18 -10.06 -5.48 17.37
C ILE A 18 -9.74 -4.28 18.27
N TYR A 19 -8.47 -3.86 18.32
CA TYR A 19 -8.04 -2.70 19.08
C TYR A 19 -8.73 -1.41 18.58
N SER A 20 -8.77 -1.21 17.28
CA SER A 20 -9.42 -0.04 16.66
C SER A 20 -10.92 -0.01 17.01
N SER A 21 -11.59 -1.15 16.93
CA SER A 21 -13.02 -1.27 17.31
C SER A 21 -13.26 -0.91 18.78
N LYS A 22 -12.43 -1.43 19.70
CA LYS A 22 -12.53 -1.10 21.13
C LYS A 22 -12.28 0.38 21.42
N SER A 23 -11.48 1.05 20.59
CA SER A 23 -11.16 2.47 20.71
C SER A 23 -12.11 3.37 19.92
N ASN A 24 -13.20 2.83 19.35
CA ASN A 24 -14.16 3.53 18.49
C ASN A 24 -13.49 4.24 17.28
N LYS A 25 -12.39 3.69 16.77
CA LYS A 25 -11.70 4.21 15.61
C LYS A 25 -12.07 3.45 14.34
N GLN A 26 -12.17 4.17 13.25
CA GLN A 26 -12.28 3.59 11.92
C GLN A 26 -10.91 3.13 11.42
N THR A 27 -10.89 2.18 10.50
CA THR A 27 -9.66 1.59 9.99
C THR A 27 -9.51 1.82 8.50
N VAL A 28 -8.31 2.23 8.09
CA VAL A 28 -7.94 2.42 6.69
C VAL A 28 -6.75 1.52 6.38
N LEU A 29 -6.86 0.75 5.30
CA LEU A 29 -5.78 -0.09 4.81
C LEU A 29 -5.24 0.47 3.50
N PHE A 30 -3.95 0.75 3.46
CA PHE A 30 -3.22 1.10 2.25
C PHE A 30 -2.55 -0.15 1.67
N LEU A 31 -2.79 -0.41 0.41
CA LEU A 31 -2.23 -1.53 -0.33
C LEU A 31 -1.31 -1.03 -1.44
N THR A 32 -0.43 -1.89 -1.92
CA THR A 32 0.35 -1.67 -3.14
C THR A 32 0.00 -2.71 -4.20
N GLY A 33 0.50 -2.50 -5.40
CA GLY A 33 0.45 -3.51 -6.45
C GLY A 33 1.58 -4.53 -6.33
N GLY A 34 1.77 -5.26 -7.42
CA GLY A 34 2.84 -6.23 -7.60
C GLY A 34 2.43 -7.68 -7.32
N THR A 35 3.18 -8.59 -7.93
CA THR A 35 2.84 -10.03 -7.97
C THR A 35 2.78 -10.69 -6.59
N SER A 36 3.64 -10.29 -5.67
CA SER A 36 3.62 -10.81 -4.29
C SER A 36 2.32 -10.44 -3.57
N ILE A 37 1.91 -9.18 -3.65
CA ILE A 37 0.68 -8.70 -3.00
C ILE A 37 -0.57 -9.31 -3.65
N GLN A 38 -0.60 -9.49 -4.97
CA GLN A 38 -1.72 -10.10 -5.66
C GLN A 38 -2.03 -11.54 -5.19
N LYS A 39 -1.04 -12.26 -4.64
CA LYS A 39 -1.28 -13.57 -4.03
C LYS A 39 -2.20 -13.46 -2.80
N LEU A 40 -2.13 -12.35 -2.04
CA LEU A 40 -3.05 -12.09 -0.93
C LEU A 40 -4.47 -11.90 -1.42
N TYR A 41 -4.65 -11.21 -2.55
CA TYR A 41 -5.97 -10.90 -3.12
C TYR A 41 -6.79 -12.15 -3.47
N LYS A 42 -6.13 -13.26 -3.81
CA LYS A 42 -6.74 -14.54 -4.16
C LYS A 42 -7.11 -15.41 -2.96
N SER A 43 -6.73 -15.03 -1.76
CA SER A 43 -6.92 -15.84 -0.55
C SER A 43 -8.21 -15.46 0.17
N GLU A 44 -9.14 -16.39 0.36
CA GLU A 44 -10.38 -16.17 1.13
C GLU A 44 -10.13 -15.65 2.55
N LYS A 45 -9.06 -16.15 3.20
CA LYS A 45 -8.66 -15.69 4.54
C LYS A 45 -8.31 -14.21 4.52
N TRP A 46 -7.64 -13.73 3.46
CA TRP A 46 -7.28 -12.34 3.28
C TRP A 46 -8.45 -11.48 2.84
N LEU A 47 -9.36 -12.01 2.02
CA LEU A 47 -10.59 -11.30 1.67
C LEU A 47 -11.42 -10.95 2.90
N LYS A 48 -11.49 -11.85 3.90
CA LYS A 48 -12.15 -11.57 5.18
C LYS A 48 -11.47 -10.40 5.92
N ILE A 49 -10.14 -10.35 5.92
CA ILE A 49 -9.39 -9.23 6.52
C ILE A 49 -9.66 -7.93 5.78
N PHE A 50 -9.55 -7.90 4.45
CA PHE A 50 -9.82 -6.70 3.65
C PHE A 50 -11.25 -6.18 3.85
N ASN A 51 -12.23 -7.08 3.92
CA ASN A 51 -13.62 -6.72 4.17
C ASN A 51 -13.86 -6.16 5.59
N SER A 52 -12.97 -6.41 6.55
CA SER A 52 -13.10 -5.87 7.91
C SER A 52 -12.63 -4.43 8.03
N PHE A 53 -11.86 -3.91 7.07
CA PHE A 53 -11.49 -2.49 7.05
C PHE A 53 -12.65 -1.59 6.60
N ASN A 54 -12.73 -0.39 7.16
CA ASN A 54 -13.74 0.61 6.78
C ASN A 54 -13.44 1.21 5.41
N LYS A 55 -12.16 1.47 5.11
CA LYS A 55 -11.68 1.97 3.82
C LYS A 55 -10.42 1.23 3.36
N ILE A 56 -10.30 1.09 2.04
CA ILE A 56 -9.12 0.56 1.36
C ILE A 56 -8.62 1.64 0.39
N CYS A 57 -7.33 1.94 0.49
CA CYS A 57 -6.62 2.89 -0.35
C CYS A 57 -5.45 2.18 -1.03
N PHE A 58 -4.88 2.79 -2.06
CA PHE A 58 -3.62 2.34 -2.64
C PHE A 58 -2.51 3.33 -2.30
N ALA A 59 -1.38 2.82 -1.82
CA ALA A 59 -0.22 3.64 -1.51
C ALA A 59 0.47 4.16 -2.77
N ASP A 60 0.31 3.43 -3.88
CA ASP A 60 0.74 3.87 -5.21
C ASP A 60 -0.19 3.35 -6.30
N GLU A 61 -0.33 4.13 -7.37
CA GLU A 61 -1.10 3.75 -8.54
C GLU A 61 -0.47 4.29 -9.82
N ARG A 62 -0.67 3.57 -10.91
CA ARG A 62 -0.33 4.02 -12.25
C ARG A 62 -1.40 4.98 -12.74
N MET A 63 -0.98 6.04 -13.44
CA MET A 63 -1.90 7.00 -14.08
C MET A 63 -2.54 6.38 -15.31
N VAL A 64 -3.32 5.33 -15.10
CA VAL A 64 -4.07 4.60 -16.12
C VAL A 64 -5.49 4.33 -15.63
N LEU A 65 -6.43 4.16 -16.55
CA LEU A 65 -7.81 3.85 -16.19
C LEU A 65 -7.91 2.53 -15.40
N GLU A 66 -8.90 2.43 -14.53
CA GLU A 66 -9.16 1.24 -13.70
C GLU A 66 -9.37 -0.04 -14.53
N SER A 67 -9.85 0.10 -15.77
CA SER A 67 -9.99 -1.01 -16.72
C SER A 67 -8.66 -1.55 -17.26
N ASN A 68 -7.59 -0.77 -17.19
CA ASN A 68 -6.27 -1.19 -17.66
C ASN A 68 -5.70 -2.31 -16.79
N SER A 69 -5.02 -3.28 -17.42
CA SER A 69 -4.40 -4.42 -16.73
C SER A 69 -3.26 -4.00 -15.78
N GLU A 70 -2.68 -2.83 -15.97
CA GLU A 70 -1.63 -2.29 -15.11
C GLU A 70 -2.17 -1.49 -13.90
N SER A 71 -3.47 -1.18 -13.83
CA SER A 71 -4.04 -0.52 -12.65
C SER A 71 -4.00 -1.44 -11.42
N ASN A 72 -3.40 -0.97 -10.34
CA ASN A 72 -3.37 -1.68 -9.05
C ASN A 72 -4.78 -1.82 -8.48
N LEU A 73 -5.53 -0.72 -8.46
CA LEU A 73 -6.92 -0.66 -8.02
C LEU A 73 -7.81 -1.56 -8.87
N GLY A 74 -7.70 -1.47 -10.20
CA GLY A 74 -8.47 -2.30 -11.12
C GLY A 74 -8.21 -3.79 -10.93
N ASN A 75 -6.96 -4.20 -10.78
CA ASN A 75 -6.58 -5.57 -10.49
C ASN A 75 -7.14 -6.06 -9.16
N PHE A 76 -7.04 -5.24 -8.12
CA PHE A 76 -7.61 -5.56 -6.82
C PHE A 76 -9.12 -5.81 -6.90
N LEU A 77 -9.88 -4.92 -7.51
CA LEU A 77 -11.34 -5.06 -7.64
C LEU A 77 -11.74 -6.28 -8.48
N ARG A 78 -11.03 -6.53 -9.60
CA ARG A 78 -11.29 -7.70 -10.45
C ARG A 78 -11.07 -9.03 -9.72
N ILE A 79 -10.02 -9.12 -8.90
CA ILE A 79 -9.66 -10.35 -8.18
C ILE A 79 -10.53 -10.56 -6.94
N THR A 80 -10.71 -9.51 -6.13
CA THR A 80 -11.30 -9.65 -4.79
C THR A 80 -12.81 -9.59 -4.76
N LYS A 81 -13.44 -8.95 -5.75
CA LYS A 81 -14.89 -8.66 -5.76
C LYS A 81 -15.37 -7.88 -4.53
N ILE A 82 -14.48 -7.18 -3.84
CA ILE A 82 -14.84 -6.32 -2.71
C ILE A 82 -15.76 -5.18 -3.19
N ASN A 83 -16.68 -4.77 -2.30
CA ASN A 83 -17.57 -3.66 -2.58
C ASN A 83 -16.77 -2.38 -2.93
N PRO A 84 -16.91 -1.85 -4.16
CA PRO A 84 -16.15 -0.68 -4.61
C PRO A 84 -16.34 0.57 -3.73
N LYS A 85 -17.46 0.69 -2.99
CA LYS A 85 -17.72 1.80 -2.06
C LYS A 85 -16.73 1.85 -0.88
N LYS A 86 -16.07 0.74 -0.59
CA LYS A 86 -15.00 0.68 0.42
C LYS A 86 -13.67 1.17 -0.11
N VAL A 87 -13.48 1.21 -1.42
CA VAL A 87 -12.19 1.54 -2.03
C VAL A 87 -12.19 3.02 -2.44
N VAL A 88 -11.14 3.72 -2.06
CA VAL A 88 -10.97 5.14 -2.38
C VAL A 88 -10.48 5.26 -3.82
N LYS A 89 -11.26 5.94 -4.64
CA LYS A 89 -10.90 6.20 -6.04
C LYS A 89 -9.71 7.15 -6.13
N ILE A 90 -8.79 6.82 -7.02
CA ILE A 90 -7.58 7.62 -7.28
C ILE A 90 -7.75 8.47 -8.52
N LEU A 91 -8.31 7.88 -9.59
CA LEU A 91 -8.57 8.56 -10.85
C LEU A 91 -10.09 8.68 -11.10
N ASP A 92 -10.47 9.70 -11.83
CA ASP A 92 -11.81 9.84 -12.39
C ASP A 92 -11.98 8.99 -13.66
N LYS A 93 -13.15 9.06 -14.29
CA LYS A 93 -13.45 8.32 -15.53
C LYS A 93 -12.63 8.78 -16.73
N SER A 94 -12.05 9.97 -16.69
CA SER A 94 -11.20 10.54 -17.75
C SER A 94 -9.71 10.22 -17.52
N GLY A 95 -9.36 9.52 -16.44
CA GLY A 95 -7.99 9.16 -16.10
C GLY A 95 -7.23 10.26 -15.37
N ASN A 96 -7.89 11.36 -15.00
CA ASN A 96 -7.29 12.41 -14.19
C ASN A 96 -7.30 12.06 -12.71
N LEU A 97 -6.39 12.65 -11.94
CA LEU A 97 -6.43 12.50 -10.48
C LEU A 97 -7.78 12.98 -9.94
N TYR A 98 -8.48 12.10 -9.20
CA TYR A 98 -9.73 12.45 -8.56
C TYR A 98 -9.51 13.62 -7.59
N GLU A 99 -10.25 14.71 -7.77
CA GLU A 99 -10.04 15.98 -7.06
C GLU A 99 -10.00 15.80 -5.52
N GLY A 100 -10.84 14.94 -4.99
CA GLY A 100 -10.90 14.66 -3.55
C GLY A 100 -9.83 13.68 -3.03
N TYR A 101 -9.01 13.05 -3.89
CA TYR A 101 -8.11 11.97 -3.45
C TYR A 101 -7.11 12.44 -2.41
N SER A 102 -6.28 13.43 -2.74
CA SER A 102 -5.24 13.95 -1.83
C SER A 102 -5.83 14.47 -0.52
N LYS A 103 -7.00 15.13 -0.59
CA LYS A 103 -7.73 15.62 0.59
C LYS A 103 -8.21 14.47 1.49
N ASN A 104 -8.78 13.41 0.90
CA ASN A 104 -9.24 12.24 1.63
C ASN A 104 -8.07 11.52 2.31
N ILE A 105 -6.97 11.29 1.59
CA ILE A 105 -5.77 10.65 2.15
C ILE A 105 -5.19 11.46 3.31
N THR A 106 -5.05 12.77 3.13
CA THR A 106 -4.58 13.67 4.18
C THR A 106 -5.49 13.64 5.41
N HIS A 107 -6.80 13.62 5.19
CA HIS A 107 -7.77 13.53 6.28
C HIS A 107 -7.62 12.20 7.05
N PHE A 108 -7.53 11.06 6.37
CA PHE A 108 -7.36 9.76 7.04
C PHE A 108 -6.08 9.73 7.88
N LEU A 109 -4.96 10.15 7.31
CA LEU A 109 -3.66 10.09 7.97
C LEU A 109 -3.48 11.08 9.15
N LYS A 110 -4.15 12.22 9.11
CA LYS A 110 -4.02 13.27 10.15
C LYS A 110 -5.12 13.24 11.19
N SER A 111 -6.23 12.56 10.93
CA SER A 111 -7.36 12.55 11.84
C SER A 111 -7.21 11.46 12.91
N LYS A 112 -7.44 11.82 14.16
CA LYS A 112 -7.44 10.86 15.30
C LYS A 112 -8.59 9.84 15.27
N VAL A 113 -9.54 10.00 14.35
CA VAL A 113 -10.69 9.09 14.16
C VAL A 113 -10.28 7.81 13.46
N TYR A 114 -9.16 7.82 12.73
CA TYR A 114 -8.70 6.68 11.95
C TYR A 114 -7.43 6.07 12.51
N ASN A 115 -7.33 4.73 12.41
CA ASN A 115 -6.08 4.01 12.45
C ASN A 115 -5.73 3.57 11.03
N CYS A 116 -4.53 3.91 10.58
CA CYS A 116 -4.06 3.77 9.20
C CYS A 116 -2.92 2.75 9.13
N TYR A 117 -3.13 1.66 8.39
CA TYR A 117 -2.18 0.57 8.23
C TYR A 117 -1.81 0.41 6.75
N ALA A 118 -0.58 -0.02 6.46
CA ALA A 118 -0.19 -0.35 5.11
C ALA A 118 0.39 -1.76 4.99
N ILE A 119 0.12 -2.41 3.84
CA ILE A 119 0.83 -3.61 3.39
C ILE A 119 1.55 -3.22 2.10
N SER A 120 2.87 -3.18 2.16
CA SER A 120 3.72 -2.64 1.10
C SER A 120 4.60 -3.71 0.48
N GLY A 121 4.64 -3.75 -0.85
CA GLY A 121 5.72 -4.41 -1.57
C GLY A 121 6.93 -3.49 -1.71
N PHE A 122 8.03 -4.01 -2.25
CA PHE A 122 9.22 -3.24 -2.60
C PHE A 122 9.86 -3.77 -3.88
N GLY A 123 10.64 -2.93 -4.57
CA GLY A 123 11.46 -3.32 -5.71
C GLY A 123 12.80 -3.93 -5.29
N LEU A 124 13.42 -4.72 -6.18
CA LEU A 124 14.80 -5.21 -5.96
C LEU A 124 15.85 -4.10 -6.11
N ASP A 125 15.48 -3.01 -6.76
CA ASP A 125 16.24 -1.77 -6.90
C ASP A 125 16.14 -0.85 -5.67
N GLY A 126 15.41 -1.27 -4.64
CA GLY A 126 15.27 -0.56 -3.37
C GLY A 126 14.10 0.40 -3.28
N HIS A 127 13.30 0.62 -4.35
CA HIS A 127 12.12 1.46 -4.23
C HIS A 127 10.99 0.77 -3.44
N PHE A 128 10.20 1.55 -2.73
CA PHE A 128 8.90 1.11 -2.21
C PHE A 128 7.81 2.10 -2.60
N TRP A 129 6.57 1.62 -2.72
CA TRP A 129 5.50 2.33 -3.37
C TRP A 129 5.93 2.72 -4.80
N SER A 130 5.88 4.01 -5.13
CA SER A 130 6.50 4.53 -6.36
C SER A 130 7.48 5.68 -6.05
N LEU A 131 8.26 5.54 -4.98
CA LEU A 131 9.35 6.43 -4.60
C LEU A 131 10.64 5.88 -5.22
N PHE A 132 10.99 6.36 -6.40
CA PHE A 132 12.07 5.79 -7.23
C PHE A 132 13.43 6.47 -7.01
N THR A 133 13.43 7.71 -6.53
CA THR A 133 14.64 8.53 -6.40
C THR A 133 14.78 9.11 -5.00
N GLN A 134 16.00 9.52 -4.65
CA GLN A 134 16.21 10.27 -3.41
C GLN A 134 15.42 11.59 -3.38
N ILE A 135 15.22 12.23 -4.55
CA ILE A 135 14.40 13.45 -4.65
C ILE A 135 12.96 13.15 -4.24
N ASP A 136 12.40 12.02 -4.63
CA ASP A 136 11.05 11.63 -4.21
C ASP A 136 10.95 11.44 -2.70
N MET A 137 12.05 10.95 -2.08
CA MET A 137 12.13 10.67 -0.65
C MET A 137 12.21 11.91 0.24
N ILE A 138 12.73 13.03 -0.27
CA ILE A 138 12.88 14.27 0.50
C ILE A 138 11.68 15.22 0.37
N LYS A 139 10.75 14.93 -0.53
CA LYS A 139 9.52 15.73 -0.69
C LYS A 139 8.62 15.59 0.56
N ASN A 140 8.15 16.71 1.06
CA ASN A 140 7.33 16.76 2.28
C ASN A 140 5.81 16.68 2.01
N ASP A 141 5.43 16.20 0.85
CA ASP A 141 4.03 16.02 0.47
C ASP A 141 3.50 14.64 0.89
N ILE A 142 2.23 14.59 1.25
CA ILE A 142 1.55 13.33 1.59
C ILE A 142 1.27 12.51 0.34
N VAL A 143 0.90 13.17 -0.77
CA VAL A 143 0.63 12.55 -2.07
C VAL A 143 1.50 13.20 -3.12
N LEU A 144 2.21 12.40 -3.89
CA LEU A 144 3.17 12.83 -4.91
C LEU A 144 2.81 12.29 -6.29
N ARG A 145 3.21 13.02 -7.33
CA ARG A 145 3.38 12.48 -8.67
C ARG A 145 4.85 12.14 -8.89
N THR A 146 5.10 10.93 -9.39
CA THR A 146 6.46 10.45 -9.68
C THR A 146 6.50 9.80 -11.06
N LYS A 147 7.69 9.76 -11.63
CA LYS A 147 7.96 9.09 -12.90
C LYS A 147 9.33 8.43 -12.82
N SER A 148 9.42 7.21 -13.30
CA SER A 148 10.69 6.50 -13.45
C SER A 148 11.02 6.32 -14.92
N THR A 149 12.29 6.39 -15.24
CA THR A 149 12.79 6.10 -16.62
C THR A 149 12.56 4.64 -17.01
N ASN A 150 12.44 3.75 -16.03
CA ASN A 150 12.29 2.31 -16.24
C ASN A 150 10.81 1.85 -16.29
N HIS A 151 9.85 2.78 -16.16
CA HIS A 151 8.42 2.47 -16.14
C HIS A 151 7.65 3.38 -17.09
N SER A 152 6.74 2.80 -17.87
CA SER A 152 5.99 3.48 -18.94
C SER A 152 5.03 4.55 -18.44
N HIS A 153 4.47 4.39 -17.23
CA HIS A 153 3.42 5.27 -16.73
C HIS A 153 3.90 6.16 -15.60
N GLU A 154 3.41 7.38 -15.58
CA GLU A 154 3.44 8.25 -14.40
C GLU A 154 2.71 7.58 -13.24
N ARG A 155 3.08 7.89 -12.01
CA ARG A 155 2.51 7.35 -10.79
C ARG A 155 1.92 8.45 -9.91
N ILE A 156 0.86 8.09 -9.20
CA ILE A 156 0.47 8.73 -7.95
C ILE A 156 0.97 7.85 -6.83
N THR A 157 1.63 8.43 -5.85
CA THR A 157 2.17 7.68 -4.71
C THR A 157 2.04 8.47 -3.41
N LEU A 158 1.98 7.76 -2.30
CA LEU A 158 2.20 8.36 -0.99
C LEU A 158 3.69 8.72 -0.86
N GLY A 159 3.96 9.87 -0.23
CA GLY A 159 5.31 10.31 0.13
C GLY A 159 5.76 9.77 1.47
N VAL A 160 7.02 10.01 1.82
CA VAL A 160 7.60 9.67 3.14
C VAL A 160 6.80 10.29 4.27
N LYS A 161 6.26 11.49 4.07
CA LYS A 161 5.38 12.14 5.06
C LYS A 161 4.14 11.32 5.39
N ALA A 162 3.58 10.63 4.41
CA ALA A 162 2.46 9.71 4.65
C ALA A 162 2.92 8.47 5.43
N TYR A 163 4.10 7.93 5.10
CA TYR A 163 4.69 6.80 5.83
C TYR A 163 4.83 7.10 7.32
N GLU A 164 5.32 8.28 7.68
CA GLU A 164 5.48 8.73 9.07
C GLU A 164 4.15 8.87 9.84
N LEU A 165 3.04 9.05 9.13
CA LEU A 165 1.71 9.23 9.70
C LEU A 165 0.91 7.91 9.81
N LEU A 166 1.44 6.79 9.28
CA LEU A 166 0.82 5.49 9.44
C LEU A 166 1.01 4.94 10.86
N ASP A 167 -0.01 4.31 11.41
CA ASP A 167 0.12 3.56 12.68
C ASP A 167 1.06 2.36 12.51
N ALA A 168 1.03 1.70 11.34
CA ALA A 168 2.03 0.70 10.97
C ALA A 168 2.12 0.48 9.46
N ASN A 169 3.32 0.16 8.98
CA ASN A 169 3.58 -0.34 7.64
C ASN A 169 4.26 -1.72 7.69
N TYR A 170 3.70 -2.68 6.97
CA TYR A 170 4.16 -4.05 6.91
C TYR A 170 4.69 -4.36 5.51
N PHE A 171 5.99 -4.59 5.38
CA PHE A 171 6.56 -5.02 4.11
C PHE A 171 6.31 -6.50 3.86
N PHE A 172 5.86 -6.83 2.66
CA PHE A 172 5.54 -8.17 2.24
C PHE A 172 6.28 -8.55 0.95
N ALA A 173 6.91 -9.73 0.95
CA ALA A 173 7.64 -10.24 -0.20
C ALA A 173 7.56 -11.77 -0.29
N SER A 174 7.77 -12.32 -1.49
CA SER A 174 8.02 -13.75 -1.63
C SER A 174 9.40 -14.11 -1.07
N LYS A 175 9.60 -15.38 -0.72
CA LYS A 175 10.90 -15.88 -0.22
C LYS A 175 12.03 -15.61 -1.21
N GLU A 176 11.79 -15.84 -2.50
CA GLU A 176 12.76 -15.62 -3.57
C GLU A 176 13.15 -14.14 -3.67
N LYS A 177 12.16 -13.26 -3.58
CA LYS A 177 12.40 -11.81 -3.60
C LYS A 177 13.19 -11.35 -2.39
N LEU A 178 12.86 -11.88 -1.22
CA LEU A 178 13.58 -11.57 0.01
C LEU A 178 15.03 -12.09 -0.03
N ALA A 179 15.26 -13.31 -0.55
CA ALA A 179 16.61 -13.85 -0.71
C ALA A 179 17.48 -12.98 -1.62
N LYS A 180 16.93 -12.55 -2.77
CA LYS A 180 17.63 -11.63 -3.68
C LYS A 180 17.92 -10.28 -3.03
N TYR A 181 16.96 -9.72 -2.30
CA TYR A 181 17.16 -8.46 -1.58
C TYR A 181 18.23 -8.57 -0.49
N ASN A 182 18.25 -9.67 0.27
CA ASN A 182 19.22 -9.88 1.34
C ASN A 182 20.67 -10.05 0.83
N SER A 183 20.85 -10.54 -0.42
CA SER A 183 22.18 -10.62 -1.04
C SER A 183 22.72 -9.26 -1.46
N ASP A 184 21.87 -8.28 -1.75
CA ASP A 184 22.26 -6.92 -2.15
C ASP A 184 21.18 -5.90 -1.71
N PRO A 185 21.17 -5.53 -0.41
CA PRO A 185 20.17 -4.60 0.12
C PRO A 185 20.34 -3.20 -0.44
N LYS A 186 19.30 -2.67 -1.04
CA LYS A 186 19.28 -1.32 -1.66
C LYS A 186 18.48 -0.33 -0.81
N GLU A 187 18.94 0.92 -0.81
CA GLU A 187 18.17 2.06 -0.33
C GLU A 187 17.10 2.47 -1.38
N PRO A 188 15.96 3.08 -0.99
CA PRO A 188 15.63 3.52 0.38
C PRO A 188 14.99 2.46 1.28
N VAL A 189 14.56 1.32 0.74
CA VAL A 189 13.85 0.27 1.49
C VAL A 189 14.60 -0.16 2.74
N LYS A 190 15.92 -0.28 2.67
CA LYS A 190 16.77 -0.67 3.79
C LYS A 190 16.55 0.19 5.03
N SER A 191 16.43 1.51 4.86
CA SER A 191 16.25 2.47 5.95
C SER A 191 14.85 2.45 6.56
N TYR A 192 13.83 2.08 5.78
CA TYR A 192 12.43 2.12 6.22
C TYR A 192 11.87 0.76 6.65
N MET A 193 12.59 -0.31 6.36
CA MET A 193 12.08 -1.66 6.55
C MET A 193 12.41 -2.21 7.93
N ASN A 194 11.45 -2.12 8.85
CA ASN A 194 11.58 -2.67 10.20
C ASN A 194 11.17 -4.14 10.31
N LYS A 195 10.16 -4.56 9.54
CA LYS A 195 9.60 -5.92 9.56
C LYS A 195 9.23 -6.36 8.15
N ILE A 196 9.64 -7.56 7.76
CA ILE A 196 9.22 -8.19 6.50
C ILE A 196 8.39 -9.44 6.81
N PHE A 197 7.33 -9.62 6.04
CA PHE A 197 6.50 -10.81 6.05
C PHE A 197 6.68 -11.58 4.74
N THR A 198 6.75 -12.91 4.82
CA THR A 198 6.93 -13.79 3.65
C THR A 198 5.77 -14.77 3.51
N LEU A 199 5.62 -15.28 2.28
CA LEU A 199 4.73 -16.40 1.96
C LEU A 199 5.16 -17.68 2.66
#